data_bf924e08278fed80056fd0638cecdcda
#
_entry.id   bf924e08278fed80056fd0638cecdcda
#
_cell.length_a   1.000
_cell.length_b   1.000
_cell.length_c   1.000
_cell.angle_alpha   90.00
_cell.angle_beta   90.00
_cell.angle_gamma   90.00
#
_symmetry.space_group_name_H-M   'P 1'
#
loop_
_entity.id
_entity.type
_entity.pdbx_description
1 polymer ?
#
loop_
_entity_poly.entity_id
_entity_poly.type
_entity_poly.pdbx_seq_one_letter_code
_entity_poly.pdbx_strand_id
1 'polypeptide(L)'
;IMSRLLSKEDFGLFAAISAITLIFGSLSEAGIGSALIQKKNANADYVNTSFTISFISGSLFALLLVALSGILSKTIIDETLKVPLMLMSITILCNSLTSVNTSVMFRRLEFLQVGMVNFFALVISSSIAIGLALNGMGFEAIISKAILQSLTAAVLSFFLAKTKYRFQIERKNVGSIVNFGGWLTLSVVFRNFANQADKLLMSKFLSVASLGAYNRPKEFIDTISTKLNGIFDTALFPILSGIQDQKNSIRNAYHMSLYYMNIFSMLMALSFVFNSSFIIRLFFGTEWLDLLPVFIILSLALVFNIDGRLCDCFFRSLALVKYQFFIRIVEFSLTIGCLLVGFNWGITGVAIAVLFANISIIFIKLYVITNKVGSSIPKVILRIISAWRFTLVLGPAMVVMRIVLPNTFVGDIINLIIYGILVFMLFILAPSIIGETYKEGAYKSIMSRIKQKIGRK
;
A
#
# COMPACT_ATOMS: atom_id res chain seq x y z
N ILE A 1 -20.55 4.15 0.32
CA ILE A 1 -21.88 3.55 0.04
C ILE A 1 -21.92 2.12 0.55
N MET A 2 -21.08 1.20 0.06
CA MET A 2 -21.08 -0.21 0.48
C MET A 2 -21.00 -0.40 2.00
N SER A 3 -20.21 0.41 2.73
CA SER A 3 -20.11 0.30 4.20
C SER A 3 -21.38 0.66 4.97
N ARG A 4 -22.34 1.29 4.31
CA ARG A 4 -23.67 1.60 4.90
C ARG A 4 -24.75 0.57 4.55
N LEU A 5 -24.47 -0.29 3.58
CA LEU A 5 -25.40 -1.30 3.09
C LEU A 5 -25.09 -2.70 3.63
N LEU A 6 -23.84 -2.92 4.06
CA LEU A 6 -23.31 -4.24 4.37
C LEU A 6 -22.85 -4.31 5.83
N SER A 7 -22.94 -5.50 6.41
CA SER A 7 -22.58 -5.77 7.80
C SER A 7 -21.06 -5.84 8.02
N LYS A 8 -20.63 -5.73 9.28
CA LYS A 8 -19.23 -5.95 9.68
C LYS A 8 -18.77 -7.37 9.33
N GLU A 9 -19.67 -8.34 9.41
CA GLU A 9 -19.41 -9.74 9.07
C GLU A 9 -19.12 -9.93 7.58
N ASP A 10 -19.90 -9.32 6.68
CA ASP A 10 -19.68 -9.36 5.23
C ASP A 10 -18.29 -8.87 4.87
N PHE A 11 -17.85 -7.77 5.50
CA PHE A 11 -16.51 -7.25 5.29
C PHE A 11 -15.42 -8.12 5.90
N GLY A 12 -15.70 -8.79 7.00
CA GLY A 12 -14.80 -9.74 7.63
C GLY A 12 -14.56 -10.97 6.77
N LEU A 13 -15.62 -11.58 6.26
CA LEU A 13 -15.57 -12.72 5.35
C LEU A 13 -14.77 -12.36 4.08
N PHE A 14 -15.08 -11.21 3.50
CA PHE A 14 -14.35 -10.73 2.32
C PHE A 14 -12.88 -10.45 2.61
N ALA A 15 -12.56 -9.86 3.77
CA ALA A 15 -11.17 -9.59 4.15
C ALA A 15 -10.34 -10.87 4.25
N ALA A 16 -10.88 -11.93 4.82
CA ALA A 16 -10.22 -13.22 4.94
C ALA A 16 -9.99 -13.88 3.57
N ILE A 17 -11.01 -13.93 2.72
CA ILE A 17 -10.90 -14.48 1.36
C ILE A 17 -9.93 -13.67 0.51
N SER A 18 -10.04 -12.34 0.57
CA SER A 18 -9.15 -11.46 -0.20
C SER A 18 -7.70 -11.59 0.21
N ALA A 19 -7.40 -11.82 1.50
CA ALA A 19 -6.04 -12.05 1.99
C ALA A 19 -5.43 -13.32 1.37
N ILE A 20 -6.19 -14.42 1.35
CA ILE A 20 -5.77 -15.69 0.73
C ILE A 20 -5.56 -15.48 -0.77
N THR A 21 -6.55 -14.92 -1.46
CA THR A 21 -6.51 -14.69 -2.91
C THR A 21 -5.33 -13.81 -3.32
N LEU A 22 -4.99 -12.78 -2.51
CA LEU A 22 -3.88 -11.88 -2.77
C LEU A 22 -2.52 -12.58 -2.64
N ILE A 23 -2.38 -13.51 -1.69
CA ILE A 23 -1.17 -14.31 -1.55
C ILE A 23 -0.97 -15.20 -2.79
N PHE A 24 -1.99 -15.96 -3.20
CA PHE A 24 -1.93 -16.79 -4.41
C PHE A 24 -1.73 -15.95 -5.67
N GLY A 25 -2.38 -14.80 -5.78
CA GLY A 25 -2.19 -13.84 -6.86
C GLY A 25 -0.75 -13.34 -6.96
N SER A 26 -0.12 -13.01 -5.84
CA SER A 26 1.29 -12.57 -5.82
C SER A 26 2.27 -13.65 -6.27
N LEU A 27 1.97 -14.91 -6.01
CA LEU A 27 2.74 -16.06 -6.52
C LEU A 27 2.55 -16.24 -8.04
N SER A 28 1.33 -16.01 -8.54
CA SER A 28 1.01 -16.17 -9.96
C SER A 28 1.66 -15.11 -10.85
N GLU A 29 1.78 -13.89 -10.37
CA GLU A 29 2.38 -12.78 -11.13
C GLU A 29 3.89 -12.96 -11.35
N ALA A 30 4.59 -13.67 -10.47
CA ALA A 30 5.99 -14.10 -10.56
C ALA A 30 6.97 -13.02 -11.06
N GLY A 31 6.69 -11.73 -10.77
CA GLY A 31 7.51 -10.60 -11.22
C GLY A 31 7.64 -10.44 -12.75
N ILE A 32 6.82 -11.16 -13.51
CA ILE A 32 6.87 -11.21 -15.00
C ILE A 32 6.63 -9.83 -15.59
N GLY A 33 5.63 -9.10 -15.09
CA GLY A 33 5.35 -7.73 -15.52
C GLY A 33 6.55 -6.80 -15.31
N SER A 34 7.19 -6.88 -14.15
CA SER A 34 8.38 -6.09 -13.84
C SER A 34 9.59 -6.47 -14.70
N ALA A 35 9.79 -7.76 -14.97
CA ALA A 35 10.83 -8.24 -15.87
C ALA A 35 10.63 -7.73 -17.28
N LEU A 36 9.36 -7.70 -17.75
CA LEU A 36 9.01 -7.16 -19.06
C LEU A 36 9.27 -5.65 -19.16
N ILE A 37 9.00 -4.88 -18.11
CA ILE A 37 9.29 -3.43 -18.10
C ILE A 37 10.79 -3.16 -18.09
N GLN A 38 11.57 -3.94 -17.34
CA GLN A 38 13.00 -3.71 -17.17
C GLN A 38 13.84 -4.09 -18.42
N LYS A 39 13.39 -5.06 -19.20
CA LYS A 39 14.14 -5.54 -20.37
C LYS A 39 14.27 -4.44 -21.43
N LYS A 40 15.47 -3.89 -21.67
CA LYS A 40 15.68 -2.78 -22.61
C LYS A 40 15.16 -3.09 -24.02
N ASN A 41 15.48 -4.27 -24.57
CA ASN A 41 15.11 -4.71 -25.93
C ASN A 41 14.21 -5.97 -25.82
N ALA A 42 12.94 -5.80 -25.34
CA ALA A 42 11.99 -6.89 -25.39
C ALA A 42 11.39 -6.97 -26.81
N ASN A 43 11.78 -8.00 -27.54
CA ASN A 43 11.19 -8.35 -28.82
C ASN A 43 9.81 -9.02 -28.65
N ALA A 44 9.11 -9.28 -29.76
CA ALA A 44 7.81 -9.92 -29.73
C ALA A 44 7.85 -11.30 -29.05
N ASP A 45 8.94 -12.06 -29.23
CA ASP A 45 9.09 -13.38 -28.63
C ASP A 45 9.23 -13.31 -27.11
N TYR A 46 9.90 -12.27 -26.58
CA TYR A 46 9.97 -12.04 -25.13
C TYR A 46 8.59 -11.71 -24.54
N VAL A 47 7.81 -10.88 -25.25
CA VAL A 47 6.44 -10.53 -24.84
C VAL A 47 5.53 -11.76 -24.88
N ASN A 48 5.60 -12.57 -25.96
CA ASN A 48 4.84 -13.81 -26.09
C ASN A 48 5.20 -14.84 -25.00
N THR A 49 6.50 -15.01 -24.72
CA THR A 49 6.97 -15.88 -23.64
C THR A 49 6.46 -15.40 -22.28
N SER A 50 6.54 -14.09 -22.03
CA SER A 50 6.02 -13.49 -20.77
C SER A 50 4.51 -13.71 -20.62
N PHE A 51 3.74 -13.53 -21.69
CA PHE A 51 2.30 -13.79 -21.72
C PHE A 51 1.99 -15.25 -21.43
N THR A 52 2.68 -16.17 -22.12
CA THR A 52 2.47 -17.63 -21.95
C THR A 52 2.81 -18.06 -20.53
N ILE A 53 3.91 -17.60 -19.95
CA ILE A 53 4.29 -17.91 -18.56
C ILE A 53 3.24 -17.34 -17.60
N SER A 54 2.77 -16.10 -17.78
CA SER A 54 1.73 -15.50 -16.94
C SER A 54 0.41 -16.26 -17.03
N PHE A 55 0.01 -16.72 -18.21
CA PHE A 55 -1.18 -17.53 -18.37
C PHE A 55 -1.06 -18.87 -17.64
N ILE A 56 0.07 -19.57 -17.81
CA ILE A 56 0.32 -20.86 -17.17
C ILE A 56 0.38 -20.68 -15.64
N SER A 57 1.14 -19.72 -15.13
CA SER A 57 1.23 -19.47 -13.69
C SER A 57 -0.10 -19.02 -13.10
N GLY A 58 -0.82 -18.11 -13.77
CA GLY A 58 -2.16 -17.68 -13.36
C GLY A 58 -3.15 -18.83 -13.27
N SER A 59 -3.17 -19.68 -14.30
CA SER A 59 -4.03 -20.88 -14.33
C SER A 59 -3.64 -21.89 -13.25
N LEU A 60 -2.33 -22.14 -13.07
CA LEU A 60 -1.81 -23.07 -12.06
C LEU A 60 -2.23 -22.63 -10.64
N PHE A 61 -1.98 -21.37 -10.28
CA PHE A 61 -2.32 -20.87 -8.94
C PHE A 61 -3.81 -20.69 -8.72
N ALA A 62 -4.60 -20.39 -9.77
CA ALA A 62 -6.04 -20.39 -9.69
C ALA A 62 -6.59 -21.80 -9.44
N LEU A 63 -6.14 -22.82 -10.19
CA LEU A 63 -6.50 -24.22 -9.99
C LEU A 63 -6.03 -24.74 -8.61
N LEU A 64 -4.84 -24.36 -8.16
CA LEU A 64 -4.34 -24.71 -6.85
C LEU A 64 -5.22 -24.12 -5.74
N LEU A 65 -5.68 -22.87 -5.87
CA LEU A 65 -6.62 -22.27 -4.91
C LEU A 65 -7.96 -23.01 -4.94
N VAL A 66 -8.50 -23.39 -6.10
CA VAL A 66 -9.70 -24.20 -6.20
C VAL A 66 -9.51 -25.55 -5.48
N ALA A 67 -8.42 -26.25 -5.73
CA ALA A 67 -8.14 -27.54 -5.10
C ALA A 67 -7.98 -27.43 -3.56
N LEU A 68 -7.34 -26.35 -3.08
CA LEU A 68 -7.12 -26.13 -1.67
C LEU A 68 -8.29 -25.42 -0.96
N SER A 69 -9.28 -24.93 -1.69
CA SER A 69 -10.39 -24.14 -1.14
C SER A 69 -11.13 -24.83 0.00
N GLY A 70 -11.34 -26.15 -0.10
CA GLY A 70 -12.00 -26.93 0.94
C GLY A 70 -11.18 -27.08 2.23
N ILE A 71 -9.84 -27.16 2.12
CA ILE A 71 -8.95 -27.23 3.27
C ILE A 71 -8.83 -25.84 3.91
N LEU A 72 -8.62 -24.82 3.09
CA LEU A 72 -8.45 -23.42 3.55
C LEU A 72 -9.72 -22.89 4.22
N SER A 73 -10.90 -23.18 3.68
CA SER A 73 -12.15 -22.76 4.31
C SER A 73 -12.30 -23.38 5.69
N LYS A 74 -12.13 -24.71 5.84
CA LYS A 74 -12.25 -25.41 7.12
C LYS A 74 -11.24 -24.97 8.19
N THR A 75 -10.02 -24.64 7.77
CA THR A 75 -8.93 -24.33 8.70
C THR A 75 -8.89 -22.87 9.14
N ILE A 76 -9.36 -21.97 8.29
CA ILE A 76 -9.15 -20.52 8.49
C ILE A 76 -10.42 -19.81 8.96
N ILE A 77 -11.63 -20.19 8.46
CA ILE A 77 -12.84 -19.39 8.71
C ILE A 77 -14.10 -20.25 8.91
N ASP A 78 -14.64 -20.86 7.85
CA ASP A 78 -15.87 -21.65 7.83
C ASP A 78 -16.01 -22.38 6.49
N GLU A 79 -16.65 -23.54 6.47
CA GLU A 79 -16.92 -24.34 5.26
C GLU A 79 -17.78 -23.58 4.21
N THR A 80 -18.62 -22.66 4.63
CA THR A 80 -19.48 -21.83 3.76
C THR A 80 -18.67 -21.01 2.76
N LEU A 81 -17.39 -20.70 3.07
CA LEU A 81 -16.51 -19.90 2.22
C LEU A 81 -15.81 -20.69 1.10
N LYS A 82 -16.03 -22.00 1.00
CA LYS A 82 -15.44 -22.83 -0.05
C LYS A 82 -15.79 -22.31 -1.45
N VAL A 83 -17.09 -22.11 -1.72
CA VAL A 83 -17.57 -21.62 -3.02
C VAL A 83 -17.06 -20.21 -3.33
N PRO A 84 -17.18 -19.23 -2.42
CA PRO A 84 -16.57 -17.92 -2.59
C PRO A 84 -15.07 -17.94 -2.92
N LEU A 85 -14.27 -18.77 -2.25
CA LEU A 85 -12.84 -18.93 -2.55
C LEU A 85 -12.61 -19.50 -3.96
N MET A 86 -13.41 -20.49 -4.36
CA MET A 86 -13.35 -21.04 -5.73
C MET A 86 -13.67 -19.96 -6.77
N LEU A 87 -14.68 -19.12 -6.56
CA LEU A 87 -15.03 -18.04 -7.47
C LEU A 87 -13.93 -16.96 -7.52
N MET A 88 -13.35 -16.60 -6.38
CA MET A 88 -12.26 -15.62 -6.33
C MET A 88 -10.97 -16.07 -7.01
N SER A 89 -10.79 -17.39 -7.27
CA SER A 89 -9.65 -17.88 -8.06
C SER A 89 -9.61 -17.33 -9.48
N ILE A 90 -10.76 -16.97 -10.05
CA ILE A 90 -10.87 -16.32 -11.38
C ILE A 90 -10.08 -15.00 -11.39
N THR A 91 -10.09 -14.28 -10.28
CA THR A 91 -9.36 -13.00 -10.17
C THR A 91 -7.85 -13.18 -10.32
N ILE A 92 -7.29 -14.32 -9.89
CA ILE A 92 -5.86 -14.63 -10.00
C ILE A 92 -5.46 -14.72 -11.48
N LEU A 93 -6.22 -15.47 -12.27
CA LEU A 93 -5.97 -15.60 -13.70
C LEU A 93 -6.14 -14.25 -14.42
N CYS A 94 -7.22 -13.55 -14.16
CA CYS A 94 -7.49 -12.24 -14.77
C CYS A 94 -6.38 -11.22 -14.44
N ASN A 95 -5.93 -11.16 -13.18
CA ASN A 95 -4.89 -10.23 -12.76
C ASN A 95 -3.54 -10.57 -13.37
N SER A 96 -3.18 -11.85 -13.49
CA SER A 96 -1.91 -12.25 -14.14
C SER A 96 -1.87 -11.83 -15.61
N LEU A 97 -2.97 -11.94 -16.35
CA LEU A 97 -3.09 -11.49 -17.73
C LEU A 97 -3.06 -9.94 -17.83
N THR A 98 -3.82 -9.28 -16.96
CA THR A 98 -3.84 -7.81 -16.89
C THR A 98 -2.43 -7.25 -16.61
N SER A 99 -1.64 -7.90 -15.76
CA SER A 99 -0.28 -7.50 -15.42
C SER A 99 0.64 -7.45 -16.65
N VAL A 100 0.56 -8.41 -17.55
CA VAL A 100 1.35 -8.39 -18.81
C VAL A 100 0.91 -7.27 -19.73
N ASN A 101 -0.41 -7.12 -19.95
CA ASN A 101 -0.96 -6.09 -20.82
C ASN A 101 -0.59 -4.68 -20.32
N THR A 102 -0.76 -4.43 -19.03
CA THR A 102 -0.39 -3.13 -18.42
C THR A 102 1.11 -2.89 -18.48
N SER A 103 1.95 -3.92 -18.33
CA SER A 103 3.40 -3.81 -18.48
C SER A 103 3.83 -3.42 -19.91
N VAL A 104 3.14 -3.95 -20.92
CA VAL A 104 3.34 -3.54 -22.32
C VAL A 104 2.97 -2.08 -22.54
N MET A 105 1.82 -1.64 -21.98
CA MET A 105 1.39 -0.24 -22.04
C MET A 105 2.39 0.69 -21.32
N PHE A 106 2.88 0.31 -20.12
CA PHE A 106 3.92 1.07 -19.41
C PHE A 106 5.21 1.21 -20.20
N ARG A 107 5.62 0.17 -20.92
CA ARG A 107 6.80 0.25 -21.83
C ARG A 107 6.61 1.25 -22.97
N ARG A 108 5.37 1.38 -23.46
CA ARG A 108 5.00 2.35 -24.51
C ARG A 108 4.70 3.73 -23.94
N LEU A 109 4.82 3.93 -22.62
CA LEU A 109 4.45 5.15 -21.90
C LEU A 109 2.97 5.52 -22.06
N GLU A 110 2.11 4.53 -22.29
CA GLU A 110 0.67 4.68 -22.49
C GLU A 110 -0.06 4.73 -21.14
N PHE A 111 0.32 5.66 -20.26
CA PHE A 111 -0.23 5.77 -18.90
C PHE A 111 -1.74 6.06 -18.88
N LEU A 112 -2.24 6.76 -19.89
CA LEU A 112 -3.67 7.06 -19.99
C LEU A 112 -4.49 5.78 -20.16
N GLN A 113 -4.05 4.85 -21.01
CA GLN A 113 -4.73 3.59 -21.25
C GLN A 113 -4.78 2.74 -19.97
N VAL A 114 -3.67 2.67 -19.22
CA VAL A 114 -3.65 2.00 -17.92
C VAL A 114 -4.63 2.66 -16.94
N GLY A 115 -4.68 3.99 -16.92
CA GLY A 115 -5.65 4.75 -16.13
C GLY A 115 -7.10 4.43 -16.51
N MET A 116 -7.39 4.34 -17.82
CA MET A 116 -8.72 3.99 -18.35
C MET A 116 -9.13 2.57 -17.95
N VAL A 117 -8.23 1.57 -18.07
CA VAL A 117 -8.49 0.19 -17.61
C VAL A 117 -8.93 0.19 -16.14
N ASN A 118 -8.16 0.83 -15.26
CA ASN A 118 -8.46 0.85 -13.83
C ASN A 118 -9.74 1.62 -13.50
N PHE A 119 -9.97 2.75 -14.17
CA PHE A 119 -11.13 3.59 -13.94
C PHE A 119 -12.43 2.89 -14.35
N PHE A 120 -12.50 2.39 -15.59
CA PHE A 120 -13.72 1.73 -16.06
C PHE A 120 -13.97 0.40 -15.33
N ALA A 121 -12.93 -0.38 -15.03
CA ALA A 121 -13.08 -1.59 -14.23
C ALA A 121 -13.66 -1.27 -12.84
N LEU A 122 -13.19 -0.19 -12.19
CA LEU A 122 -13.70 0.24 -10.90
C LEU A 122 -15.16 0.74 -10.99
N VAL A 123 -15.47 1.58 -11.96
CA VAL A 123 -16.82 2.17 -12.11
C VAL A 123 -17.84 1.07 -12.41
N ILE A 124 -17.58 0.23 -13.41
CA ILE A 124 -18.51 -0.84 -13.83
C ILE A 124 -18.75 -1.83 -12.67
N SER A 125 -17.68 -2.34 -12.07
CA SER A 125 -17.79 -3.31 -10.98
C SER A 125 -18.49 -2.73 -9.74
N SER A 126 -18.19 -1.46 -9.40
CA SER A 126 -18.80 -0.82 -8.23
C SER A 126 -20.27 -0.50 -8.46
N SER A 127 -20.67 -0.08 -9.67
CA SER A 127 -22.09 0.19 -10.00
C SER A 127 -22.93 -1.09 -9.91
N ILE A 128 -22.44 -2.20 -10.45
CA ILE A 128 -23.12 -3.50 -10.38
C ILE A 128 -23.20 -3.97 -8.92
N ALA A 129 -22.10 -3.88 -8.17
CA ALA A 129 -22.08 -4.32 -6.78
C ALA A 129 -23.01 -3.50 -5.87
N ILE A 130 -23.12 -2.20 -6.11
CA ILE A 130 -24.09 -1.36 -5.38
C ILE A 130 -25.51 -1.79 -5.72
N GLY A 131 -25.81 -2.07 -6.99
CA GLY A 131 -27.10 -2.60 -7.40
C GLY A 131 -27.44 -3.92 -6.72
N LEU A 132 -26.50 -4.86 -6.63
CA LEU A 132 -26.66 -6.13 -5.91
C LEU A 132 -26.89 -5.93 -4.41
N ALA A 133 -26.12 -5.04 -3.80
CA ALA A 133 -26.26 -4.74 -2.37
C ALA A 133 -27.62 -4.08 -2.04
N LEU A 134 -28.15 -3.22 -2.91
CA LEU A 134 -29.48 -2.62 -2.76
C LEU A 134 -30.61 -3.66 -2.91
N ASN A 135 -30.36 -4.76 -3.63
CA ASN A 135 -31.30 -5.89 -3.73
C ASN A 135 -31.13 -6.92 -2.58
N GLY A 136 -30.41 -6.56 -1.50
CA GLY A 136 -30.25 -7.40 -0.30
C GLY A 136 -29.15 -8.44 -0.39
N MET A 137 -28.32 -8.45 -1.45
CA MET A 137 -27.11 -9.28 -1.50
C MET A 137 -26.03 -8.64 -0.65
N GLY A 138 -25.66 -9.29 0.45
CA GLY A 138 -24.62 -8.82 1.37
C GLY A 138 -23.21 -9.12 0.85
N PHE A 139 -22.63 -10.17 1.39
CA PHE A 139 -21.28 -10.65 1.07
C PHE A 139 -21.07 -10.94 -0.43
N GLU A 140 -22.06 -11.51 -1.12
CA GLU A 140 -22.01 -11.84 -2.56
C GLU A 140 -21.80 -10.59 -3.42
N ALA A 141 -22.32 -9.44 -3.01
CA ALA A 141 -22.13 -8.18 -3.72
C ALA A 141 -20.65 -7.74 -3.74
N ILE A 142 -19.93 -7.96 -2.63
CA ILE A 142 -18.50 -7.59 -2.55
C ILE A 142 -17.65 -8.56 -3.37
N ILE A 143 -17.94 -9.85 -3.33
CA ILE A 143 -17.25 -10.86 -4.16
C ILE A 143 -17.49 -10.58 -5.63
N SER A 144 -18.74 -10.33 -6.02
CA SER A 144 -19.09 -9.99 -7.40
C SER A 144 -18.32 -8.74 -7.88
N LYS A 145 -18.17 -7.73 -7.01
CA LYS A 145 -17.35 -6.55 -7.32
C LYS A 145 -15.91 -6.94 -7.65
N ALA A 146 -15.27 -7.77 -6.83
CA ALA A 146 -13.87 -8.15 -7.01
C ALA A 146 -13.68 -8.95 -8.32
N ILE A 147 -14.57 -9.88 -8.59
CA ILE A 147 -14.54 -10.70 -9.81
C ILE A 147 -14.80 -9.83 -11.05
N LEU A 148 -15.84 -9.02 -11.04
CA LEU A 148 -16.19 -8.15 -12.17
C LEU A 148 -15.08 -7.11 -12.42
N GLN A 149 -14.46 -6.58 -11.38
CA GLN A 149 -13.35 -5.64 -11.52
C GLN A 149 -12.15 -6.28 -12.22
N SER A 150 -11.75 -7.49 -11.82
CA SER A 150 -10.64 -8.19 -12.44
C SER A 150 -10.96 -8.64 -13.87
N LEU A 151 -12.18 -9.15 -14.13
CA LEU A 151 -12.64 -9.51 -15.47
C LEU A 151 -12.66 -8.29 -16.41
N THR A 152 -13.29 -7.20 -15.97
CA THR A 152 -13.36 -5.97 -16.77
C THR A 152 -11.97 -5.41 -17.04
N ALA A 153 -11.08 -5.40 -16.04
CA ALA A 153 -9.70 -4.98 -16.21
C ALA A 153 -8.96 -5.87 -17.23
N ALA A 154 -9.12 -7.20 -17.15
CA ALA A 154 -8.52 -8.12 -18.09
C ALA A 154 -9.01 -7.85 -19.53
N VAL A 155 -10.33 -7.80 -19.74
CA VAL A 155 -10.93 -7.54 -21.05
C VAL A 155 -10.47 -6.19 -21.62
N LEU A 156 -10.59 -5.10 -20.84
CA LEU A 156 -10.19 -3.77 -21.31
C LEU A 156 -8.69 -3.69 -21.57
N SER A 157 -7.85 -4.35 -20.76
CA SER A 157 -6.41 -4.37 -20.98
C SER A 157 -6.04 -5.06 -22.30
N PHE A 158 -6.70 -6.13 -22.70
CA PHE A 158 -6.50 -6.76 -24.00
C PHE A 158 -6.84 -5.83 -25.16
N PHE A 159 -7.97 -5.14 -25.10
CA PHE A 159 -8.39 -4.23 -26.16
C PHE A 159 -7.47 -3.01 -26.25
N LEU A 160 -7.08 -2.42 -25.14
CA LEU A 160 -6.27 -1.20 -25.12
C LEU A 160 -4.78 -1.45 -25.37
N ALA A 161 -4.23 -2.59 -24.96
CA ALA A 161 -2.84 -2.94 -25.25
C ALA A 161 -2.56 -3.16 -26.73
N LYS A 162 -3.60 -3.45 -27.53
CA LYS A 162 -3.48 -3.67 -28.99
C LYS A 162 -2.34 -4.62 -29.38
N THR A 163 -2.08 -5.64 -28.55
CA THR A 163 -1.00 -6.58 -28.71
C THR A 163 -1.55 -7.93 -29.12
N LYS A 164 -1.02 -8.48 -30.21
CA LYS A 164 -1.36 -9.85 -30.63
C LYS A 164 -0.40 -10.81 -29.94
N TYR A 165 -0.92 -11.65 -29.06
CA TYR A 165 -0.17 -12.66 -28.37
C TYR A 165 -0.19 -14.00 -29.10
N ARG A 166 0.95 -14.71 -29.01
CA ARG A 166 1.06 -16.12 -29.45
C ARG A 166 1.51 -16.95 -28.27
N PHE A 167 0.95 -18.11 -28.07
CA PHE A 167 1.42 -19.08 -27.09
C PHE A 167 2.75 -19.67 -27.54
N GLN A 168 3.85 -19.09 -27.02
CA GLN A 168 5.20 -19.46 -27.40
C GLN A 168 6.12 -19.33 -26.18
N ILE A 169 7.00 -20.32 -25.99
CA ILE A 169 8.00 -20.33 -24.93
C ILE A 169 9.38 -20.45 -25.57
N GLU A 170 10.17 -19.42 -25.50
CA GLU A 170 11.58 -19.47 -25.87
C GLU A 170 12.46 -19.72 -24.66
N ARG A 171 13.18 -20.84 -24.60
CA ARG A 171 14.01 -21.24 -23.45
C ARG A 171 15.01 -20.17 -23.03
N LYS A 172 15.62 -19.44 -23.98
CA LYS A 172 16.56 -18.34 -23.68
C LYS A 172 15.91 -17.18 -22.92
N ASN A 173 14.62 -16.94 -23.13
CA ASN A 173 13.86 -15.88 -22.49
C ASN A 173 13.37 -16.29 -21.09
N VAL A 174 13.01 -17.58 -20.90
CA VAL A 174 12.56 -18.14 -19.61
C VAL A 174 13.61 -17.89 -18.53
N GLY A 175 14.88 -18.22 -18.76
CA GLY A 175 15.96 -18.03 -17.79
C GLY A 175 16.08 -16.58 -17.33
N SER A 176 15.96 -15.60 -18.24
CA SER A 176 16.04 -14.18 -17.89
C SER A 176 14.80 -13.69 -17.12
N ILE A 177 13.62 -14.19 -17.45
CA ILE A 177 12.36 -13.86 -16.76
C ILE A 177 12.37 -14.44 -15.36
N VAL A 178 12.70 -15.73 -15.20
CA VAL A 178 12.67 -16.45 -13.92
C VAL A 178 13.77 -15.97 -12.97
N ASN A 179 15.00 -15.74 -13.45
CA ASN A 179 16.09 -15.28 -12.59
C ASN A 179 15.83 -13.87 -12.04
N PHE A 180 15.34 -12.96 -12.86
CA PHE A 180 15.01 -11.61 -12.40
C PHE A 180 13.68 -11.61 -11.63
N GLY A 181 12.63 -12.21 -12.21
CA GLY A 181 11.30 -12.27 -11.64
C GLY A 181 11.27 -13.06 -10.32
N GLY A 182 12.00 -14.16 -10.19
CA GLY A 182 11.95 -15.06 -9.04
C GLY A 182 12.35 -14.41 -7.71
N TRP A 183 13.47 -13.70 -7.65
CA TRP A 183 13.88 -12.97 -6.44
C TRP A 183 12.91 -11.84 -6.10
N LEU A 184 12.41 -11.13 -7.12
CA LEU A 184 11.41 -10.09 -6.91
C LEU A 184 10.10 -10.69 -6.38
N THR A 185 9.65 -11.81 -6.95
CA THR A 185 8.46 -12.55 -6.50
C THR A 185 8.57 -12.97 -5.05
N LEU A 186 9.68 -13.60 -4.65
CA LEU A 186 9.90 -13.99 -3.27
C LEU A 186 9.77 -12.78 -2.32
N SER A 187 10.40 -11.65 -2.67
CA SER A 187 10.31 -10.43 -1.88
C SER A 187 8.88 -9.89 -1.79
N VAL A 188 8.11 -9.92 -2.89
CA VAL A 188 6.70 -9.48 -2.93
C VAL A 188 5.81 -10.43 -2.13
N VAL A 189 6.04 -11.74 -2.26
CA VAL A 189 5.28 -12.77 -1.53
C VAL A 189 5.48 -12.61 -0.03
N PHE A 190 6.72 -12.52 0.46
CA PHE A 190 6.99 -12.30 1.90
C PHE A 190 6.37 -10.99 2.40
N ARG A 191 6.45 -9.93 1.61
CA ARG A 191 5.79 -8.66 1.93
C ARG A 191 4.27 -8.82 2.05
N ASN A 192 3.65 -9.55 1.12
CA ASN A 192 2.20 -9.75 1.13
C ASN A 192 1.78 -10.66 2.29
N PHE A 193 2.57 -11.69 2.62
CA PHE A 193 2.35 -12.46 3.84
C PHE A 193 2.40 -11.58 5.09
N ALA A 194 3.42 -10.73 5.22
CA ALA A 194 3.51 -9.82 6.36
C ALA A 194 2.32 -8.85 6.44
N ASN A 195 1.90 -8.31 5.30
CA ASN A 195 0.77 -7.36 5.23
C ASN A 195 -0.61 -7.99 5.43
N GLN A 196 -0.74 -9.31 5.22
CA GLN A 196 -2.01 -10.02 5.40
C GLN A 196 -2.02 -10.91 6.66
N ALA A 197 -0.89 -11.01 7.38
CA ALA A 197 -0.75 -11.87 8.55
C ALA A 197 -1.80 -11.53 9.63
N ASP A 198 -2.05 -10.23 9.86
CA ASP A 198 -3.07 -9.77 10.79
C ASP A 198 -4.46 -10.28 10.43
N LYS A 199 -4.86 -10.19 9.16
CA LYS A 199 -6.18 -10.64 8.70
C LYS A 199 -6.35 -12.16 8.85
N LEU A 200 -5.33 -12.93 8.41
CA LEU A 200 -5.37 -14.38 8.50
C LEU A 200 -5.38 -14.88 9.95
N LEU A 201 -4.60 -14.25 10.82
CA LEU A 201 -4.58 -14.63 12.23
C LEU A 201 -5.86 -14.18 12.95
N MET A 202 -6.37 -12.98 12.64
CA MET A 202 -7.64 -12.50 13.22
C MET A 202 -8.82 -13.39 12.84
N SER A 203 -8.89 -13.88 11.61
CA SER A 203 -9.97 -14.80 11.19
C SER A 203 -9.99 -16.10 12.00
N LYS A 204 -8.83 -16.51 12.53
CA LYS A 204 -8.68 -17.74 13.32
C LYS A 204 -8.84 -17.49 14.83
N PHE A 205 -8.33 -16.38 15.36
CA PHE A 205 -8.26 -16.12 16.81
C PHE A 205 -9.37 -15.20 17.33
N LEU A 206 -10.01 -14.44 16.44
CA LEU A 206 -11.12 -13.55 16.77
C LEU A 206 -12.35 -13.88 15.92
N SER A 207 -13.44 -13.14 16.12
CA SER A 207 -14.64 -13.30 15.30
C SER A 207 -14.49 -12.66 13.92
N VAL A 208 -15.26 -13.16 12.95
CA VAL A 208 -15.33 -12.61 11.58
C VAL A 208 -15.79 -11.15 11.60
N ALA A 209 -16.77 -10.81 12.47
CA ALA A 209 -17.22 -9.44 12.66
C ALA A 209 -16.08 -8.54 13.17
N SER A 210 -15.24 -9.03 14.09
CA SER A 210 -14.05 -8.32 14.57
C SER A 210 -13.03 -8.08 13.46
N LEU A 211 -12.84 -9.06 12.57
CA LEU A 211 -11.98 -8.90 11.41
C LEU A 211 -12.52 -7.81 10.46
N GLY A 212 -13.82 -7.81 10.16
CA GLY A 212 -14.46 -6.79 9.34
C GLY A 212 -14.34 -5.39 9.96
N ALA A 213 -14.57 -5.31 11.26
CA ALA A 213 -14.44 -4.10 12.05
C ALA A 213 -13.02 -3.52 11.99
N TYR A 214 -11.98 -4.34 12.12
CA TYR A 214 -10.58 -3.94 12.01
C TYR A 214 -10.16 -3.61 10.57
N ASN A 215 -10.59 -4.43 9.61
CA ASN A 215 -10.11 -4.32 8.23
C ASN A 215 -10.55 -3.02 7.56
N ARG A 216 -11.74 -2.51 7.86
CA ARG A 216 -12.25 -1.29 7.21
C ARG A 216 -11.41 -0.04 7.52
N PRO A 217 -11.15 0.32 8.79
CA PRO A 217 -10.24 1.41 9.13
C PRO A 217 -8.86 1.21 8.52
N LYS A 218 -8.33 -0.01 8.59
CA LYS A 218 -7.01 -0.34 8.04
C LYS A 218 -6.95 -0.13 6.53
N GLU A 219 -7.90 -0.67 5.78
CA GLU A 219 -7.98 -0.55 4.32
C GLU A 219 -8.06 0.92 3.87
N PHE A 220 -8.81 1.75 4.59
CA PHE A 220 -8.90 3.18 4.34
C PHE A 220 -7.53 3.85 4.48
N ILE A 221 -6.83 3.62 5.60
CA ILE A 221 -5.53 4.20 5.91
C ILE A 221 -4.46 3.67 4.94
N ASP A 222 -4.46 2.36 4.66
CA ASP A 222 -3.52 1.71 3.74
C ASP A 222 -3.70 2.19 2.30
N THR A 223 -4.94 2.44 1.85
CA THR A 223 -5.22 2.96 0.52
C THR A 223 -4.60 4.34 0.34
N ILE A 224 -4.79 5.24 1.30
CA ILE A 224 -4.21 6.58 1.26
C ILE A 224 -2.68 6.51 1.30
N SER A 225 -2.13 5.73 2.23
CA SER A 225 -0.70 5.49 2.35
C SER A 225 -0.09 4.96 1.03
N THR A 226 -0.76 4.02 0.37
CA THR A 226 -0.28 3.42 -0.88
C THR A 226 -0.29 4.43 -2.03
N LYS A 227 -1.31 5.27 -2.14
CA LYS A 227 -1.37 6.32 -3.17
C LYS A 227 -0.24 7.33 -3.02
N LEU A 228 0.05 7.75 -1.80
CA LEU A 228 1.16 8.65 -1.50
C LEU A 228 2.52 8.03 -1.82
N ASN A 229 2.70 6.76 -1.48
CA ASN A 229 3.94 6.04 -1.75
C ASN A 229 4.21 5.88 -3.25
N GLY A 230 3.17 5.74 -4.08
CA GLY A 230 3.31 5.74 -5.53
C GLY A 230 3.99 7.01 -6.06
N ILE A 231 3.71 8.18 -5.45
CA ILE A 231 4.37 9.44 -5.80
C ILE A 231 5.87 9.38 -5.48
N PHE A 232 6.25 8.80 -4.33
CA PHE A 232 7.66 8.67 -3.95
C PHE A 232 8.42 7.72 -4.87
N ASP A 233 7.83 6.61 -5.24
CA ASP A 233 8.45 5.62 -6.12
C ASP A 233 8.66 6.18 -7.53
N THR A 234 7.75 7.00 -8.03
CA THR A 234 7.85 7.59 -9.37
C THR A 234 8.78 8.80 -9.43
N ALA A 235 8.85 9.62 -8.39
CA ALA A 235 9.64 10.84 -8.35
C ALA A 235 10.99 10.65 -7.63
N LEU A 236 10.98 10.08 -6.43
CA LEU A 236 12.17 10.03 -5.56
C LEU A 236 13.16 8.95 -6.01
N PHE A 237 12.68 7.76 -6.40
CA PHE A 237 13.54 6.64 -6.78
C PHE A 237 14.50 6.96 -7.95
N PRO A 238 14.07 7.56 -9.09
CA PRO A 238 14.99 7.91 -10.17
C PRO A 238 16.03 8.96 -9.77
N ILE A 239 15.64 9.93 -8.93
CA ILE A 239 16.56 10.97 -8.43
C ILE A 239 17.65 10.33 -7.56
N LEU A 240 17.25 9.50 -6.59
CA LEU A 240 18.19 8.82 -5.70
C LEU A 240 19.13 7.87 -6.44
N SER A 241 18.61 7.12 -7.41
CA SER A 241 19.42 6.22 -8.25
C SER A 241 20.44 7.00 -9.08
N GLY A 242 20.11 8.22 -9.52
CA GLY A 242 21.03 9.09 -10.28
C GLY A 242 22.18 9.67 -9.46
N ILE A 243 22.08 9.67 -8.12
CA ILE A 243 23.10 10.21 -7.22
C ILE A 243 23.69 9.15 -6.29
N GLN A 244 23.41 7.87 -6.51
CA GLN A 244 23.78 6.77 -5.60
C GLN A 244 25.28 6.69 -5.29
N ASP A 245 26.14 7.05 -6.25
CA ASP A 245 27.60 7.03 -6.12
C ASP A 245 28.16 8.28 -5.38
N GLN A 246 27.34 9.30 -5.18
CA GLN A 246 27.72 10.56 -4.54
C GLN A 246 27.38 10.54 -3.03
N LYS A 247 28.29 10.04 -2.18
CA LYS A 247 28.06 9.84 -0.73
C LYS A 247 27.46 11.06 -0.01
N ASN A 248 27.92 12.26 -0.29
CA ASN A 248 27.41 13.47 0.35
C ASN A 248 26.00 13.84 -0.16
N SER A 249 25.76 13.71 -1.45
CA SER A 249 24.46 14.02 -2.06
C SER A 249 23.39 13.05 -1.58
N ILE A 250 23.69 11.75 -1.53
CA ILE A 250 22.72 10.73 -1.05
C ILE A 250 22.43 10.90 0.44
N ARG A 251 23.45 11.23 1.28
CA ARG A 251 23.27 11.49 2.69
C ARG A 251 22.39 12.71 2.93
N ASN A 252 22.61 13.80 2.21
CA ASN A 252 21.79 15.01 2.32
C ASN A 252 20.36 14.75 1.84
N ALA A 253 20.19 14.03 0.72
CA ALA A 253 18.87 13.62 0.23
C ALA A 253 18.14 12.77 1.29
N TYR A 254 18.84 11.86 1.97
CA TYR A 254 18.26 11.05 3.04
C TYR A 254 17.73 11.91 4.19
N HIS A 255 18.54 12.82 4.72
CA HIS A 255 18.12 13.71 5.82
C HIS A 255 16.96 14.62 5.41
N MET A 256 16.98 15.17 4.18
CA MET A 256 15.91 16.02 3.68
C MET A 256 14.62 15.22 3.48
N SER A 257 14.70 14.06 2.88
CA SER A 257 13.52 13.20 2.65
C SER A 257 12.89 12.79 3.98
N LEU A 258 13.68 12.36 4.98
CA LEU A 258 13.18 12.04 6.31
C LEU A 258 12.48 13.24 6.95
N TYR A 259 13.07 14.41 6.89
CA TYR A 259 12.49 15.62 7.49
C TYR A 259 11.14 15.98 6.89
N TYR A 260 11.06 16.11 5.56
CA TYR A 260 9.81 16.49 4.90
C TYR A 260 8.74 15.40 4.97
N MET A 261 9.15 14.12 4.89
CA MET A 261 8.21 13.02 5.02
C MET A 261 7.61 12.93 6.42
N ASN A 262 8.42 13.16 7.46
CA ASN A 262 7.91 13.18 8.83
C ASN A 262 6.96 14.35 9.07
N ILE A 263 7.23 15.55 8.54
CA ILE A 263 6.26 16.66 8.60
C ILE A 263 4.94 16.24 7.95
N PHE A 264 5.01 15.72 6.74
CA PHE A 264 3.82 15.36 5.97
C PHE A 264 3.02 14.21 6.63
N SER A 265 3.71 13.13 7.03
CA SER A 265 3.06 11.97 7.65
C SER A 265 2.43 12.31 9.01
N MET A 266 3.10 13.17 9.80
CA MET A 266 2.56 13.64 11.06
C MET A 266 1.34 14.54 10.90
N LEU A 267 1.39 15.52 9.99
CA LEU A 267 0.23 16.34 9.68
C LEU A 267 -0.96 15.49 9.25
N MET A 268 -0.72 14.48 8.43
CA MET A 268 -1.74 13.56 7.98
C MET A 268 -2.29 12.69 9.12
N ALA A 269 -1.42 12.14 9.97
CA ALA A 269 -1.84 11.36 11.13
C ALA A 269 -2.67 12.19 12.10
N LEU A 270 -2.25 13.43 12.39
CA LEU A 270 -3.03 14.35 13.23
C LEU A 270 -4.40 14.67 12.63
N SER A 271 -4.45 14.92 11.31
CA SER A 271 -5.72 15.12 10.62
C SER A 271 -6.67 13.94 10.83
N PHE A 272 -6.16 12.72 10.70
CA PHE A 272 -6.99 11.51 10.89
C PHE A 272 -7.37 11.27 12.35
N VAL A 273 -6.46 11.51 13.29
CA VAL A 273 -6.74 11.36 14.72
C VAL A 273 -7.85 12.34 15.16
N PHE A 274 -7.68 13.64 14.87
CA PHE A 274 -8.60 14.66 15.36
C PHE A 274 -9.94 14.69 14.59
N ASN A 275 -9.96 14.26 13.35
CA ASN A 275 -11.20 14.17 12.55
C ASN A 275 -11.70 12.73 12.42
N SER A 276 -11.27 11.81 13.29
CA SER A 276 -11.61 10.39 13.21
C SER A 276 -13.12 10.12 13.24
N SER A 277 -13.87 10.81 14.13
CA SER A 277 -15.32 10.68 14.21
C SER A 277 -16.02 11.16 12.93
N PHE A 278 -15.57 12.29 12.35
CA PHE A 278 -16.08 12.79 11.10
C PHE A 278 -15.82 11.82 9.94
N ILE A 279 -14.60 11.31 9.83
CA ILE A 279 -14.19 10.37 8.79
C ILE A 279 -15.03 9.08 8.89
N ILE A 280 -15.20 8.55 10.11
CA ILE A 280 -16.00 7.33 10.31
C ILE A 280 -17.45 7.59 9.94
N ARG A 281 -18.07 8.67 10.43
CA ARG A 281 -19.48 9.01 10.08
C ARG A 281 -19.67 9.21 8.58
N LEU A 282 -18.72 9.88 7.92
CA LEU A 282 -18.82 10.20 6.50
C LEU A 282 -18.65 8.95 5.61
N PHE A 283 -17.60 8.15 5.84
CA PHE A 283 -17.22 7.06 4.95
C PHE A 283 -17.82 5.70 5.34
N PHE A 284 -18.03 5.45 6.64
CA PHE A 284 -18.50 4.15 7.12
C PHE A 284 -19.93 4.20 7.65
N GLY A 285 -20.32 5.26 8.32
CA GLY A 285 -21.63 5.43 8.99
C GLY A 285 -21.50 5.48 10.50
N THR A 286 -22.60 5.90 11.17
CA THR A 286 -22.65 6.07 12.63
C THR A 286 -22.49 4.76 13.40
N GLU A 287 -22.87 3.63 12.80
CA GLU A 287 -22.77 2.28 13.38
C GLU A 287 -21.33 1.80 13.60
N TRP A 288 -20.35 2.51 12.99
CA TRP A 288 -18.92 2.19 13.06
C TRP A 288 -18.15 3.06 14.06
N LEU A 289 -18.83 3.88 14.86
CA LEU A 289 -18.18 4.78 15.83
C LEU A 289 -17.48 4.04 16.97
N ASP A 290 -17.87 2.81 17.26
CA ASP A 290 -17.18 1.91 18.20
C ASP A 290 -15.72 1.60 17.79
N LEU A 291 -15.37 1.85 16.51
CA LEU A 291 -14.02 1.64 15.98
C LEU A 291 -13.10 2.86 16.11
N LEU A 292 -13.56 3.94 16.73
CA LEU A 292 -12.74 5.14 16.95
C LEU A 292 -11.35 4.82 17.54
N PRO A 293 -11.22 4.00 18.61
CA PRO A 293 -9.90 3.68 19.16
C PRO A 293 -8.98 2.98 18.14
N VAL A 294 -9.53 2.03 17.38
CA VAL A 294 -8.78 1.30 16.35
C VAL A 294 -8.32 2.24 15.24
N PHE A 295 -9.22 3.12 14.76
CA PHE A 295 -8.90 4.09 13.71
C PHE A 295 -7.80 5.06 14.16
N ILE A 296 -7.86 5.55 15.40
CA ILE A 296 -6.84 6.46 15.97
C ILE A 296 -5.47 5.76 16.03
N ILE A 297 -5.41 4.53 16.56
CA ILE A 297 -4.15 3.79 16.68
C ILE A 297 -3.53 3.52 15.30
N LEU A 298 -4.34 3.07 14.34
CA LEU A 298 -3.87 2.83 12.98
C LEU A 298 -3.45 4.13 12.26
N SER A 299 -4.10 5.26 12.57
CA SER A 299 -3.69 6.57 12.05
C SER A 299 -2.32 7.00 12.56
N LEU A 300 -1.99 6.68 13.81
CA LEU A 300 -0.64 6.88 14.34
C LEU A 300 0.37 5.94 13.69
N ALA A 301 -0.01 4.71 13.40
CA ALA A 301 0.83 3.73 12.70
C ALA A 301 1.19 4.18 11.27
N LEU A 302 0.37 5.03 10.64
CA LEU A 302 0.61 5.59 9.31
C LEU A 302 1.97 6.28 9.18
N VAL A 303 2.40 7.03 10.22
CA VAL A 303 3.69 7.75 10.22
C VAL A 303 4.84 6.77 10.00
N PHE A 304 4.88 5.71 10.79
CA PHE A 304 5.94 4.69 10.72
C PHE A 304 5.87 3.87 9.43
N ASN A 305 4.67 3.66 8.88
CA ASN A 305 4.46 2.99 7.60
C ASN A 305 5.04 3.83 6.44
N ILE A 306 4.79 5.14 6.41
CA ILE A 306 5.34 6.05 5.39
C ILE A 306 6.86 6.10 5.47
N ASP A 307 7.43 6.25 6.66
CA ASP A 307 8.88 6.22 6.87
C ASP A 307 9.50 4.88 6.46
N GLY A 308 8.83 3.77 6.75
CA GLY A 308 9.26 2.44 6.34
C GLY A 308 9.35 2.30 4.83
N ARG A 309 8.41 2.90 4.09
CA ARG A 309 8.41 2.89 2.61
C ARG A 309 9.46 3.83 2.03
N LEU A 310 9.71 4.97 2.67
CA LEU A 310 10.85 5.83 2.32
C LEU A 310 12.16 5.05 2.43
N CYS A 311 12.36 4.31 3.52
CA CYS A 311 13.52 3.43 3.68
C CYS A 311 13.59 2.37 2.57
N ASP A 312 12.46 1.76 2.18
CA ASP A 312 12.42 0.79 1.09
C ASP A 312 12.84 1.42 -0.26
N CYS A 313 12.52 2.69 -0.50
CA CYS A 313 12.99 3.44 -1.67
C CYS A 313 14.52 3.59 -1.66
N PHE A 314 15.13 3.92 -0.51
CA PHE A 314 16.59 3.99 -0.35
C PHE A 314 17.26 2.62 -0.50
N PHE A 315 16.71 1.54 0.04
CA PHE A 315 17.24 0.19 -0.18
C PHE A 315 17.33 -0.16 -1.66
N ARG A 316 16.29 0.18 -2.44
CA ARG A 316 16.25 -0.11 -3.87
C ARG A 316 17.20 0.79 -4.65
N SER A 317 17.25 2.10 -4.35
CA SER A 317 18.10 3.06 -5.06
C SER A 317 19.59 2.82 -4.82
N LEU A 318 19.97 2.28 -3.66
CA LEU A 318 21.34 1.91 -3.30
C LEU A 318 21.68 0.45 -3.65
N ALA A 319 20.82 -0.26 -4.38
CA ALA A 319 20.96 -1.68 -4.72
C ALA A 319 21.12 -2.63 -3.52
N LEU A 320 20.60 -2.25 -2.35
CA LEU A 320 20.68 -3.02 -1.10
C LEU A 320 19.53 -4.04 -0.96
N VAL A 321 19.12 -4.68 -2.06
CA VAL A 321 17.95 -5.59 -2.12
C VAL A 321 18.09 -6.78 -1.19
N LYS A 322 19.31 -7.31 -0.98
CA LYS A 322 19.57 -8.40 -0.04
C LYS A 322 19.22 -8.00 1.40
N TYR A 323 19.64 -6.81 1.84
CA TYR A 323 19.28 -6.30 3.16
C TYR A 323 17.78 -6.12 3.31
N GLN A 324 17.12 -5.60 2.27
CA GLN A 324 15.67 -5.45 2.26
C GLN A 324 14.96 -6.79 2.44
N PHE A 325 15.42 -7.87 1.80
CA PHE A 325 14.86 -9.20 1.94
C PHE A 325 14.95 -9.73 3.39
N PHE A 326 16.14 -9.66 4.02
CA PHE A 326 16.29 -10.09 5.41
C PHE A 326 15.43 -9.26 6.37
N ILE A 327 15.36 -7.96 6.16
CA ILE A 327 14.50 -7.07 6.96
C ILE A 327 13.02 -7.47 6.80
N ARG A 328 12.57 -7.92 5.62
CA ARG A 328 11.21 -8.43 5.42
C ARG A 328 10.91 -9.70 6.24
N ILE A 329 11.88 -10.59 6.37
CA ILE A 329 11.74 -11.77 7.25
C ILE A 329 11.58 -11.33 8.70
N VAL A 330 12.43 -10.40 9.16
CA VAL A 330 12.33 -9.85 10.52
C VAL A 330 10.99 -9.13 10.74
N GLU A 331 10.54 -8.33 9.77
CA GLU A 331 9.24 -7.63 9.79
C GLU A 331 8.09 -8.63 9.94
N PHE A 332 8.09 -9.70 9.17
CA PHE A 332 7.09 -10.76 9.25
C PHE A 332 7.09 -11.43 10.63
N SER A 333 8.26 -11.83 11.13
CA SER A 333 8.39 -12.50 12.44
C SER A 333 7.96 -11.59 13.60
N LEU A 334 8.37 -10.31 13.56
CA LEU A 334 7.96 -9.32 14.56
C LEU A 334 6.45 -9.07 14.52
N THR A 335 5.87 -8.95 13.32
CA THR A 335 4.42 -8.74 13.19
C THR A 335 3.65 -9.90 13.80
N ILE A 336 4.02 -11.15 13.48
CA ILE A 336 3.37 -12.33 14.07
C ILE A 336 3.55 -12.34 15.60
N GLY A 337 4.76 -12.13 16.11
CA GLY A 337 5.01 -12.12 17.55
C GLY A 337 4.18 -11.07 18.29
N CYS A 338 4.11 -9.84 17.76
CA CYS A 338 3.28 -8.79 18.33
C CYS A 338 1.79 -9.12 18.27
N LEU A 339 1.30 -9.70 17.16
CA LEU A 339 -0.10 -10.06 16.98
C LEU A 339 -0.53 -11.15 17.97
N LEU A 340 0.29 -12.20 18.17
CA LEU A 340 0.00 -13.27 19.13
C LEU A 340 -0.21 -12.73 20.56
N VAL A 341 0.51 -11.68 20.93
CA VAL A 341 0.31 -10.99 22.20
C VAL A 341 -0.94 -10.09 22.15
N GLY A 342 -1.12 -9.36 21.04
CA GLY A 342 -2.20 -8.39 20.85
C GLY A 342 -3.60 -9.01 20.87
N PHE A 343 -3.76 -10.27 20.43
CA PHE A 343 -5.06 -10.94 20.42
C PHE A 343 -5.73 -11.04 21.80
N ASN A 344 -4.96 -11.04 22.88
CA ASN A 344 -5.50 -11.07 24.23
C ASN A 344 -6.36 -9.84 24.60
N TRP A 345 -6.21 -8.74 23.87
CA TRP A 345 -6.95 -7.48 24.07
C TRP A 345 -7.91 -7.16 22.90
N GLY A 346 -8.32 -8.18 22.13
CA GLY A 346 -9.25 -8.03 21.02
C GLY A 346 -8.74 -7.15 19.88
N ILE A 347 -9.66 -6.49 19.17
CA ILE A 347 -9.33 -5.69 17.97
C ILE A 347 -8.42 -4.49 18.26
N THR A 348 -8.59 -3.87 19.43
CA THR A 348 -7.74 -2.76 19.87
C THR A 348 -6.33 -3.24 20.16
N GLY A 349 -6.18 -4.40 20.78
CA GLY A 349 -4.88 -5.05 21.01
C GLY A 349 -4.15 -5.38 19.70
N VAL A 350 -4.87 -5.84 18.69
CA VAL A 350 -4.32 -6.07 17.35
C VAL A 350 -3.81 -4.76 16.72
N ALA A 351 -4.57 -3.67 16.82
CA ALA A 351 -4.14 -2.37 16.31
C ALA A 351 -2.87 -1.86 17.02
N ILE A 352 -2.77 -2.02 18.35
CA ILE A 352 -1.58 -1.69 19.14
C ILE A 352 -0.40 -2.58 18.72
N ALA A 353 -0.62 -3.87 18.51
CA ALA A 353 0.42 -4.81 18.07
C ALA A 353 1.00 -4.40 16.70
N VAL A 354 0.16 -4.00 15.76
CA VAL A 354 0.58 -3.50 14.44
C VAL A 354 1.35 -2.18 14.56
N LEU A 355 0.89 -1.25 15.40
CA LEU A 355 1.62 -0.01 15.69
C LEU A 355 3.02 -0.31 16.23
N PHE A 356 3.11 -1.18 17.23
CA PHE A 356 4.38 -1.55 17.86
C PHE A 356 5.33 -2.28 16.91
N ALA A 357 4.81 -3.19 16.07
CA ALA A 357 5.57 -3.84 15.02
C ALA A 357 6.14 -2.81 14.02
N ASN A 358 5.33 -1.84 13.56
CA ASN A 358 5.77 -0.79 12.65
C ASN A 358 6.86 0.10 13.27
N ILE A 359 6.72 0.46 14.56
CA ILE A 359 7.75 1.20 15.30
C ILE A 359 9.05 0.40 15.36
N SER A 360 8.99 -0.87 15.73
CA SER A 360 10.17 -1.72 15.87
C SER A 360 10.91 -1.89 14.55
N ILE A 361 10.19 -2.14 13.46
CA ILE A 361 10.80 -2.36 12.15
C ILE A 361 11.40 -1.08 11.55
N ILE A 362 10.80 0.10 11.81
CA ILE A 362 11.37 1.35 11.30
C ILE A 362 12.73 1.65 11.96
N PHE A 363 12.90 1.36 13.23
CA PHE A 363 14.22 1.51 13.90
C PHE A 363 15.28 0.64 13.23
N ILE A 364 14.96 -0.61 12.87
CA ILE A 364 15.88 -1.51 12.17
C ILE A 364 16.22 -0.96 10.78
N LYS A 365 15.22 -0.53 10.01
CA LYS A 365 15.41 0.05 8.67
C LYS A 365 16.26 1.31 8.72
N LEU A 366 15.96 2.24 9.63
CA LEU A 366 16.73 3.47 9.83
C LEU A 366 18.18 3.18 10.22
N TYR A 367 18.40 2.22 11.12
CA TYR A 367 19.75 1.82 11.54
C TYR A 367 20.59 1.35 10.34
N VAL A 368 20.05 0.43 9.54
CA VAL A 368 20.77 -0.14 8.39
C VAL A 368 21.06 0.94 7.34
N ILE A 369 20.06 1.77 6.97
CA ILE A 369 20.27 2.80 5.95
C ILE A 369 21.24 3.88 6.45
N THR A 370 21.09 4.34 7.68
CA THR A 370 21.95 5.39 8.28
C THR A 370 23.42 4.99 8.18
N ASN A 371 23.75 3.74 8.50
CA ASN A 371 25.10 3.22 8.40
C ASN A 371 25.58 3.14 6.94
N LYS A 372 24.72 2.70 6.01
CA LYS A 372 25.07 2.57 4.58
C LYS A 372 25.27 3.93 3.89
N VAL A 373 24.50 4.92 4.29
CA VAL A 373 24.62 6.31 3.77
C VAL A 373 25.76 7.09 4.44
N GLY A 374 26.38 6.52 5.46
CA GLY A 374 27.48 7.17 6.19
C GLY A 374 27.02 8.34 7.05
N SER A 375 25.85 8.19 7.69
CA SER A 375 25.32 9.17 8.65
C SER A 375 25.39 8.62 10.08
N SER A 376 25.01 9.44 11.08
CA SER A 376 24.92 9.02 12.47
C SER A 376 23.48 8.99 12.95
N ILE A 377 23.14 8.00 13.77
CA ILE A 377 21.79 7.80 14.31
C ILE A 377 21.29 9.02 15.08
N PRO A 378 22.10 9.68 15.96
CA PRO A 378 21.65 10.88 16.64
C PRO A 378 21.20 12.00 15.70
N LYS A 379 21.90 12.18 14.55
CA LYS A 379 21.51 13.19 13.55
C LYS A 379 20.16 12.85 12.89
N VAL A 380 19.90 11.56 12.63
CA VAL A 380 18.63 11.10 12.06
C VAL A 380 17.50 11.32 13.06
N ILE A 381 17.67 10.92 14.32
CA ILE A 381 16.69 11.14 15.38
C ILE A 381 16.41 12.63 15.57
N LEU A 382 17.45 13.45 15.59
CA LEU A 382 17.28 14.91 15.72
C LEU A 382 16.46 15.50 14.56
N ARG A 383 16.65 14.99 13.33
CA ARG A 383 15.85 15.41 12.15
C ARG A 383 14.39 15.01 12.28
N ILE A 384 14.10 13.80 12.74
CA ILE A 384 12.73 13.32 12.99
C ILE A 384 12.08 14.18 14.10
N ILE A 385 12.74 14.37 15.23
CA ILE A 385 12.23 15.21 16.34
C ILE A 385 12.03 16.66 15.88
N SER A 386 12.93 17.20 15.06
CA SER A 386 12.77 18.56 14.52
C SER A 386 11.57 18.70 13.58
N ALA A 387 11.22 17.65 12.85
CA ALA A 387 10.00 17.61 12.03
C ALA A 387 8.75 17.59 12.92
N TRP A 388 8.80 16.88 14.06
CA TRP A 388 7.67 16.77 14.97
C TRP A 388 7.37 18.04 15.78
N ARG A 389 8.25 19.05 15.77
CA ARG A 389 7.96 20.36 16.41
C ARG A 389 6.65 20.99 15.92
N PHE A 390 6.29 20.77 14.67
CA PHE A 390 5.01 21.25 14.12
C PHE A 390 3.80 20.62 14.83
N THR A 391 3.93 19.39 15.31
CA THR A 391 2.85 18.70 16.03
C THR A 391 2.66 19.25 17.44
N LEU A 392 3.74 19.79 18.06
CA LEU A 392 3.67 20.42 19.39
C LEU A 392 2.84 21.71 19.37
N VAL A 393 2.71 22.36 18.22
CA VAL A 393 1.87 23.55 18.06
C VAL A 393 0.45 23.14 17.65
N LEU A 394 0.32 22.26 16.64
CA LEU A 394 -0.97 21.87 16.10
C LEU A 394 -1.75 20.94 17.04
N GLY A 395 -1.07 20.02 17.71
CA GLY A 395 -1.73 19.05 18.60
C GLY A 395 -2.56 19.72 19.71
N PRO A 396 -1.97 20.58 20.56
CA PRO A 396 -2.72 21.30 21.57
C PRO A 396 -3.85 22.16 21.00
N ALA A 397 -3.63 22.88 19.90
CA ALA A 397 -4.66 23.68 19.24
C ALA A 397 -5.86 22.81 18.83
N MET A 398 -5.61 21.63 18.27
CA MET A 398 -6.67 20.69 17.87
C MET A 398 -7.38 20.07 19.07
N VAL A 399 -6.67 19.79 20.18
CA VAL A 399 -7.31 19.32 21.42
C VAL A 399 -8.28 20.36 21.97
N VAL A 400 -7.83 21.63 22.06
CA VAL A 400 -8.70 22.73 22.52
C VAL A 400 -9.93 22.86 21.62
N MET A 401 -9.75 22.80 20.30
CA MET A 401 -10.86 22.87 19.35
C MET A 401 -11.85 21.71 19.52
N ARG A 402 -11.33 20.49 19.80
CA ARG A 402 -12.19 19.32 20.03
C ARG A 402 -13.00 19.42 21.33
N ILE A 403 -12.51 20.17 22.32
CA ILE A 403 -13.24 20.43 23.57
C ILE A 403 -14.29 21.51 23.35
N VAL A 404 -13.98 22.54 22.56
CA VAL A 404 -14.86 23.72 22.36
C VAL A 404 -15.99 23.41 21.36
N LEU A 405 -15.68 22.67 20.29
CA LEU A 405 -16.67 22.39 19.25
C LEU A 405 -17.57 21.20 19.62
N PRO A 406 -18.88 21.30 19.37
CA PRO A 406 -19.80 20.21 19.66
C PRO A 406 -19.47 18.96 18.82
N ASN A 407 -19.68 17.78 19.37
CA ASN A 407 -19.52 16.48 18.71
C ASN A 407 -20.66 16.21 17.70
N THR A 408 -20.93 17.16 16.82
CA THR A 408 -21.93 17.10 15.75
C THR A 408 -21.23 17.05 14.40
N PHE A 409 -21.95 16.63 13.36
CA PHE A 409 -21.43 16.60 12.00
C PHE A 409 -20.94 17.98 11.53
N VAL A 410 -21.68 19.06 11.91
CA VAL A 410 -21.28 20.44 11.61
C VAL A 410 -20.01 20.84 12.37
N GLY A 411 -19.92 20.51 13.66
CA GLY A 411 -18.70 20.75 14.46
C GLY A 411 -17.48 20.03 13.89
N ASP A 412 -17.65 18.82 13.40
CA ASP A 412 -16.57 18.05 12.74
C ASP A 412 -16.11 18.72 11.43
N ILE A 413 -17.02 19.28 10.62
CA ILE A 413 -16.68 20.05 9.40
C ILE A 413 -15.90 21.31 9.76
N ILE A 414 -16.36 22.07 10.75
CA ILE A 414 -15.68 23.27 11.22
C ILE A 414 -14.26 22.92 11.67
N ASN A 415 -14.10 21.85 12.44
CA ASN A 415 -12.78 21.35 12.90
C ASN A 415 -11.86 21.03 11.70
N LEU A 416 -12.36 20.35 10.67
CA LEU A 416 -11.59 20.05 9.46
C LEU A 416 -11.15 21.32 8.71
N ILE A 417 -12.05 22.31 8.56
CA ILE A 417 -11.72 23.58 7.91
C ILE A 417 -10.64 24.33 8.69
N ILE A 418 -10.77 24.44 10.01
CA ILE A 418 -9.80 25.14 10.85
C ILE A 418 -8.45 24.40 10.83
N TYR A 419 -8.46 23.05 10.86
CA TYR A 419 -7.24 22.28 10.68
C TYR A 419 -6.56 22.61 9.34
N GLY A 420 -7.31 22.66 8.25
CA GLY A 420 -6.79 23.05 6.93
C GLY A 420 -6.17 24.45 6.93
N ILE A 421 -6.83 25.42 7.57
CA ILE A 421 -6.33 26.79 7.72
C ILE A 421 -5.04 26.81 8.56
N LEU A 422 -4.98 26.11 9.69
CA LEU A 422 -3.81 26.04 10.54
C LEU A 422 -2.62 25.39 9.81
N VAL A 423 -2.83 24.30 9.08
CA VAL A 423 -1.81 23.68 8.25
C VAL A 423 -1.32 24.63 7.16
N PHE A 424 -2.23 25.33 6.48
CA PHE A 424 -1.89 26.31 5.45
C PHE A 424 -1.10 27.50 6.01
N MET A 425 -1.50 28.04 7.17
CA MET A 425 -0.74 29.06 7.88
C MET A 425 0.67 28.60 8.26
N LEU A 426 0.80 27.37 8.75
CA LEU A 426 2.11 26.79 9.02
C LEU A 426 2.95 26.68 7.75
N PHE A 427 2.38 26.33 6.62
CA PHE A 427 3.09 26.29 5.34
C PHE A 427 3.57 27.67 4.90
N ILE A 428 2.80 28.73 5.14
CA ILE A 428 3.20 30.11 4.83
C ILE A 428 4.29 30.59 5.79
N LEU A 429 4.18 30.26 7.07
CA LEU A 429 5.17 30.66 8.10
C LEU A 429 6.42 29.75 8.07
N ALA A 430 6.30 28.55 7.52
CA ALA A 430 7.39 27.58 7.43
C ALA A 430 8.65 28.09 6.70
N PRO A 431 8.60 28.96 5.66
CA PRO A 431 9.84 29.49 5.06
C PRO A 431 10.73 30.24 6.03
N SER A 432 10.17 30.90 7.05
CA SER A 432 10.95 31.56 8.10
C SER A 432 11.56 30.56 9.10
N ILE A 433 10.91 29.41 9.29
CA ILE A 433 11.32 28.34 10.20
C ILE A 433 12.20 27.29 9.48
N ILE A 434 11.91 27.03 8.21
CA ILE A 434 12.67 26.13 7.31
C ILE A 434 13.92 26.80 6.76
N GLY A 435 13.99 28.13 6.76
CA GLY A 435 15.05 28.95 6.14
C GLY A 435 16.46 28.65 6.64
N GLU A 436 16.64 28.13 7.83
CA GLU A 436 17.97 27.70 8.31
C GLU A 436 18.43 26.38 7.68
N THR A 437 17.52 25.45 7.35
CA THR A 437 17.82 24.20 6.65
C THR A 437 17.93 24.40 5.13
N TYR A 438 17.32 25.46 4.60
CA TYR A 438 17.33 25.82 3.16
C TYR A 438 18.67 26.40 2.71
N LYS A 439 19.49 26.90 3.64
CA LYS A 439 20.83 27.47 3.36
C LYS A 439 21.90 26.41 3.05
N GLU A 440 21.67 25.14 3.36
CA GLU A 440 22.58 24.07 2.95
C GLU A 440 22.42 23.81 1.43
N GLY A 441 23.43 24.22 0.66
CA GLY A 441 23.47 24.30 -0.81
C GLY A 441 23.13 23.05 -1.63
N ALA A 442 22.69 21.95 -1.01
CA ALA A 442 22.28 20.74 -1.70
C ALA A 442 20.95 20.91 -2.49
N TYR A 443 19.99 21.68 -1.97
CA TYR A 443 18.74 21.94 -2.69
C TYR A 443 18.98 22.77 -3.97
N LYS A 444 19.81 23.80 -3.90
CA LYS A 444 20.20 24.60 -5.09
C LYS A 444 20.87 23.74 -6.14
N SER A 445 21.72 22.77 -5.76
CA SER A 445 22.41 21.90 -6.71
C SER A 445 21.48 20.85 -7.33
N ILE A 446 20.51 20.32 -6.58
CA ILE A 446 19.52 19.35 -7.08
C ILE A 446 18.52 20.08 -7.99
N MET A 447 18.00 21.22 -7.61
CA MET A 447 17.05 22.01 -8.42
C MET A 447 17.70 22.58 -9.69
N SER A 448 18.97 23.00 -9.64
CA SER A 448 19.68 23.44 -10.86
C SER A 448 19.87 22.29 -11.85
N ARG A 449 20.18 21.08 -11.39
CA ARG A 449 20.29 19.88 -12.24
C ARG A 449 18.94 19.41 -12.80
N ILE A 450 17.86 19.52 -12.03
CA ILE A 450 16.50 19.24 -12.52
C ILE A 450 16.11 20.26 -13.59
N LYS A 451 16.33 21.57 -13.36
CA LYS A 451 16.09 22.62 -14.36
C LYS A 451 16.94 22.41 -15.63
N GLN A 452 18.19 21.98 -15.48
CA GLN A 452 19.09 21.71 -16.61
C GLN A 452 18.68 20.48 -17.43
N LYS A 453 18.06 19.47 -16.80
CA LYS A 453 17.48 18.31 -17.50
C LYS A 453 16.11 18.58 -18.14
N ILE A 454 15.28 19.42 -17.53
CA ILE A 454 13.95 19.81 -18.07
C ILE A 454 14.11 20.83 -19.21
N GLY A 455 15.11 21.71 -19.14
CA GLY A 455 15.40 22.71 -20.18
C GLY A 455 16.19 22.20 -21.40
N ARG A 456 16.46 20.89 -21.46
CA ARG A 456 17.12 20.20 -22.59
C ARG A 456 16.19 19.24 -23.37
N LYS A 457 14.88 19.41 -23.23
CA LYS A 457 13.88 18.77 -24.11
C LYS A 457 13.18 19.81 -24.94
#